data_c846c8a3a81a3bd2b1b79fd2b24fc54d
#
_entry.id   c846c8a3a81a3bd2b1b79fd2b24fc54d
#
_cell.length_a   1.000
_cell.length_b   1.000
_cell.length_c   1.000
_cell.angle_alpha   90.00
_cell.angle_beta   90.00
_cell.angle_gamma   90.00
#
_symmetry.space_group_name_H-M   'P 1'
#
loop_
_entity.id
_entity.type
_entity.pdbx_description
1 polymer ?
#
loop_
_entity_poly.entity_id
_entity_poly.type
_entity_poly.pdbx_seq_one_letter_code
_entity_poly.pdbx_strand_id
1 'polypeptide(L)'
;PGLNGVCDFENKVVKLDSFHRQAELAPTLIHECTHVLQVDRLCEKTGAENAGDVINALNARDFIKLNRAFEADACAHQAAYVYQMKDKNPLAFEQEMQTSMTQAYVAEMDKSGDEKKAMQASFQAWYGYKKYQTAYEKQFQFQILKNAAKREASGEKTVSLSNRDIAGFCRFQGETYISPDFFDRAESLSVSPAFKQEIQKTGDPSVAALPVRGEKSSVNPVVARQIASARGR
;
A
#
# COMPACT_ATOMS: atom_id res chain seq x y z
N PRO A 1 16.32 -7.99 -9.41
CA PRO A 1 15.80 -9.08 -8.62
C PRO A 1 14.50 -9.54 -9.27
N GLY A 2 14.39 -10.83 -9.61
CA GLY A 2 13.15 -11.37 -10.17
C GLY A 2 12.01 -11.24 -9.17
N LEU A 3 10.77 -11.14 -9.65
CA LEU A 3 9.59 -11.23 -8.80
C LEU A 3 9.49 -12.70 -8.35
N ASN A 4 9.53 -12.94 -7.03
CA ASN A 4 9.38 -14.28 -6.49
C ASN A 4 7.93 -14.79 -6.60
N GLY A 5 6.97 -13.86 -6.80
CA GLY A 5 5.56 -14.14 -6.99
C GLY A 5 4.84 -12.98 -7.66
N VAL A 6 3.63 -13.23 -8.11
CA VAL A 6 2.69 -12.24 -8.65
C VAL A 6 1.25 -12.69 -8.45
N CYS A 7 0.40 -11.78 -8.01
CA CYS A 7 -1.05 -11.97 -7.98
C CYS A 7 -1.68 -11.38 -9.26
N ASP A 8 -2.38 -12.22 -10.00
CA ASP A 8 -3.23 -11.82 -11.10
C ASP A 8 -4.59 -11.41 -10.51
N PHE A 9 -4.84 -10.10 -10.42
CA PHE A 9 -6.04 -9.54 -9.78
C PHE A 9 -7.34 -9.86 -10.56
N GLU A 10 -7.24 -10.03 -11.86
CA GLU A 10 -8.38 -10.33 -12.71
C GLU A 10 -8.85 -11.79 -12.51
N ASN A 11 -7.92 -12.73 -12.52
CA ASN A 11 -8.19 -14.15 -12.43
C ASN A 11 -8.07 -14.70 -10.99
N LYS A 12 -7.62 -13.89 -10.03
CA LYS A 12 -7.36 -14.29 -8.64
C LYS A 12 -6.39 -15.49 -8.55
N VAL A 13 -5.37 -15.48 -9.42
CA VAL A 13 -4.37 -16.53 -9.51
C VAL A 13 -3.04 -16.03 -8.97
N VAL A 14 -2.47 -16.77 -8.03
CA VAL A 14 -1.10 -16.53 -7.54
C VAL A 14 -0.13 -17.41 -8.33
N LYS A 15 0.90 -16.77 -8.91
CA LYS A 15 2.00 -17.43 -9.60
C LYS A 15 3.27 -17.23 -8.78
N LEU A 16 3.99 -18.32 -8.48
CA LEU A 16 5.25 -18.30 -7.75
C LEU A 16 6.39 -18.75 -8.66
N ASP A 17 7.59 -18.22 -8.42
CA ASP A 17 8.79 -18.62 -9.14
C ASP A 17 9.20 -20.04 -8.69
N SER A 18 9.26 -20.97 -9.63
CA SER A 18 9.58 -22.38 -9.37
C SER A 18 11.07 -22.66 -9.09
N PHE A 19 11.94 -21.66 -9.26
CA PHE A 19 13.38 -21.81 -9.03
C PHE A 19 13.81 -21.66 -7.56
N HIS A 20 12.90 -21.20 -6.69
CA HIS A 20 13.15 -21.02 -5.27
C HIS A 20 12.73 -22.26 -4.45
N ARG A 21 13.37 -22.47 -3.30
CA ARG A 21 12.97 -23.52 -2.36
C ARG A 21 11.58 -23.20 -1.78
N GLN A 22 10.78 -24.22 -1.54
CA GLN A 22 9.42 -24.06 -0.99
C GLN A 22 9.40 -23.23 0.31
N ALA A 23 10.41 -23.39 1.17
CA ALA A 23 10.54 -22.63 2.41
C ALA A 23 10.76 -21.13 2.19
N GLU A 24 11.41 -20.75 1.08
CA GLU A 24 11.66 -19.35 0.70
C GLU A 24 10.45 -18.72 0.00
N LEU A 25 9.62 -19.55 -0.65
CA LEU A 25 8.40 -19.10 -1.33
C LEU A 25 7.22 -18.91 -0.39
N ALA A 26 7.20 -19.54 0.78
CA ALA A 26 6.06 -19.46 1.69
C ALA A 26 5.74 -18.01 2.14
N PRO A 27 6.71 -17.15 2.51
CA PRO A 27 6.45 -15.74 2.79
C PRO A 27 5.86 -15.01 1.58
N THR A 28 6.39 -15.25 0.39
CA THR A 28 5.87 -14.68 -0.86
C THR A 28 4.43 -15.13 -1.13
N LEU A 29 4.12 -16.41 -0.90
CA LEU A 29 2.75 -16.91 -1.04
C LEU A 29 1.77 -16.18 -0.12
N ILE A 30 2.15 -15.92 1.14
CA ILE A 30 1.31 -15.14 2.07
C ILE A 30 1.09 -13.72 1.56
N HIS A 31 2.13 -13.08 1.03
CA HIS A 31 2.04 -11.76 0.42
C HIS A 31 1.03 -11.75 -0.73
N GLU A 32 1.19 -12.64 -1.70
CA GLU A 32 0.30 -12.71 -2.87
C GLU A 32 -1.14 -13.12 -2.51
N CYS A 33 -1.32 -14.05 -1.56
CA CYS A 33 -2.66 -14.40 -1.06
C CYS A 33 -3.34 -13.23 -0.35
N THR A 34 -2.58 -12.35 0.31
CA THR A 34 -3.13 -11.13 0.90
C THR A 34 -3.73 -10.23 -0.18
N HIS A 35 -3.08 -10.11 -1.34
CA HIS A 35 -3.63 -9.37 -2.48
C HIS A 35 -4.95 -9.96 -2.98
N VAL A 36 -5.11 -11.29 -3.02
CA VAL A 36 -6.40 -11.91 -3.39
C VAL A 36 -7.51 -11.47 -2.43
N LEU A 37 -7.24 -11.49 -1.11
CA LEU A 37 -8.22 -11.05 -0.10
C LEU A 37 -8.56 -9.56 -0.20
N GLN A 38 -7.57 -8.71 -0.52
CA GLN A 38 -7.77 -7.27 -0.72
C GLN A 38 -8.65 -6.99 -1.93
N VAL A 39 -8.42 -7.71 -3.03
CA VAL A 39 -9.20 -7.64 -4.27
C VAL A 39 -10.65 -8.08 -4.04
N ASP A 40 -10.87 -9.17 -3.29
CA ASP A 40 -12.22 -9.61 -2.93
C ASP A 40 -12.97 -8.54 -2.14
N ARG A 41 -12.32 -7.95 -1.12
CA ARG A 41 -12.92 -6.86 -0.32
C ARG A 41 -13.21 -5.62 -1.14
N LEU A 42 -12.36 -5.29 -2.12
CA LEU A 42 -12.58 -4.18 -3.04
C LEU A 42 -13.81 -4.43 -3.91
N CYS A 43 -13.94 -5.64 -4.48
CA CYS A 43 -15.12 -6.05 -5.27
C CYS A 43 -16.39 -6.03 -4.42
N GLU A 44 -16.38 -6.63 -3.23
CA GLU A 44 -17.51 -6.61 -2.30
C GLU A 44 -17.95 -5.18 -1.95
N LYS A 45 -17.00 -4.29 -1.66
CA LYS A 45 -17.27 -2.90 -1.29
C LYS A 45 -17.87 -2.08 -2.43
N THR A 46 -17.41 -2.31 -3.65
CA THR A 46 -17.79 -1.50 -4.82
C THR A 46 -18.93 -2.12 -5.65
N GLY A 47 -19.26 -3.39 -5.41
CA GLY A 47 -20.19 -4.17 -6.22
C GLY A 47 -19.64 -4.52 -7.61
N ALA A 48 -18.34 -4.35 -7.84
CA ALA A 48 -17.71 -4.64 -9.11
C ALA A 48 -17.38 -6.13 -9.23
N GLU A 49 -17.56 -6.69 -10.44
CA GLU A 49 -17.17 -8.06 -10.74
C GLU A 49 -15.64 -8.21 -10.84
N ASN A 50 -14.95 -7.15 -11.26
CA ASN A 50 -13.51 -7.13 -11.48
C ASN A 50 -12.85 -5.95 -10.74
N ALA A 51 -11.92 -6.25 -9.85
CA ALA A 51 -11.17 -5.23 -9.12
C ALA A 51 -10.29 -4.36 -10.03
N GLY A 52 -9.79 -4.91 -11.14
CA GLY A 52 -9.00 -4.18 -12.12
C GLY A 52 -9.78 -3.00 -12.71
N ASP A 53 -11.07 -3.16 -12.96
CA ASP A 53 -11.91 -2.07 -13.48
C ASP A 53 -12.03 -0.93 -12.46
N VAL A 54 -12.22 -1.26 -11.18
CA VAL A 54 -12.25 -0.26 -10.10
C VAL A 54 -10.92 0.47 -9.99
N ILE A 55 -9.82 -0.29 -9.91
CA ILE A 55 -8.46 0.26 -9.75
C ILE A 55 -8.12 1.17 -10.93
N ASN A 56 -8.46 0.76 -12.15
CA ASN A 56 -8.19 1.53 -13.36
C ASN A 56 -9.06 2.78 -13.50
N ALA A 57 -10.25 2.81 -12.87
CA ALA A 57 -11.14 3.96 -12.84
C ALA A 57 -10.78 5.00 -11.76
N LEU A 58 -9.89 4.68 -10.81
CA LEU A 58 -9.50 5.60 -9.74
C LEU A 58 -8.82 6.86 -10.29
N ASN A 59 -9.02 8.01 -9.61
CA ASN A 59 -8.16 9.16 -9.78
C ASN A 59 -6.72 8.84 -9.34
N ALA A 60 -5.75 9.61 -9.81
CA ALA A 60 -4.32 9.31 -9.58
C ALA A 60 -3.95 9.24 -8.09
N ARG A 61 -4.52 10.13 -7.26
CA ARG A 61 -4.26 10.16 -5.82
C ARG A 61 -4.75 8.90 -5.11
N ASP A 62 -5.97 8.49 -5.38
CA ASP A 62 -6.57 7.32 -4.73
C ASP A 62 -5.99 6.02 -5.29
N PHE A 63 -5.59 5.99 -6.57
CA PHE A 63 -4.81 4.91 -7.16
C PHE A 63 -3.49 4.69 -6.39
N ILE A 64 -2.73 5.77 -6.13
CA ILE A 64 -1.47 5.69 -5.37
C ILE A 64 -1.71 5.22 -3.94
N LYS A 65 -2.71 5.77 -3.25
CA LYS A 65 -3.07 5.38 -1.89
C LYS A 65 -3.41 3.90 -1.79
N LEU A 66 -4.32 3.43 -2.65
CA LEU A 66 -4.81 2.06 -2.63
C LEU A 66 -3.67 1.07 -2.88
N ASN A 67 -2.90 1.27 -3.94
CA ASN A 67 -1.83 0.33 -4.27
C ASN A 67 -0.73 0.32 -3.21
N ARG A 68 -0.34 1.47 -2.64
CA ARG A 68 0.61 1.52 -1.52
C ARG A 68 0.06 0.83 -0.27
N ALA A 69 -1.23 1.00 0.02
CA ALA A 69 -1.87 0.34 1.16
C ALA A 69 -1.89 -1.17 0.98
N PHE A 70 -2.19 -1.66 -0.22
CA PHE A 70 -2.18 -3.08 -0.54
C PHE A 70 -0.80 -3.69 -0.33
N GLU A 71 0.24 -3.06 -0.86
CA GLU A 71 1.62 -3.52 -0.70
C GLU A 71 2.08 -3.50 0.76
N ALA A 72 1.77 -2.42 1.49
CA ALA A 72 2.14 -2.30 2.90
C ALA A 72 1.43 -3.34 3.78
N ASP A 73 0.15 -3.63 3.50
CA ASP A 73 -0.64 -4.64 4.19
C ASP A 73 -0.12 -6.07 3.87
N ALA A 74 0.18 -6.35 2.60
CA ALA A 74 0.75 -7.64 2.20
C ALA A 74 2.12 -7.89 2.87
N CYS A 75 3.00 -6.87 2.91
CA CYS A 75 4.28 -6.96 3.63
C CYS A 75 4.09 -7.15 5.14
N ALA A 76 3.08 -6.54 5.75
CA ALA A 76 2.79 -6.73 7.18
C ALA A 76 2.33 -8.16 7.48
N HIS A 77 1.48 -8.75 6.64
CA HIS A 77 1.06 -10.16 6.76
C HIS A 77 2.24 -11.12 6.53
N GLN A 78 3.10 -10.83 5.57
CA GLN A 78 4.34 -11.58 5.35
C GLN A 78 5.25 -11.54 6.60
N ALA A 79 5.46 -10.36 7.20
CA ALA A 79 6.23 -10.21 8.41
C ALA A 79 5.64 -10.98 9.60
N ALA A 80 4.31 -10.93 9.78
CA ALA A 80 3.62 -11.71 10.81
C ALA A 80 3.83 -13.22 10.63
N TYR A 81 3.68 -13.71 9.39
CA TYR A 81 3.89 -15.12 9.08
C TYR A 81 5.31 -15.59 9.40
N VAL A 82 6.34 -14.87 8.95
CA VAL A 82 7.73 -15.29 9.20
C VAL A 82 8.08 -15.23 10.68
N TYR A 83 7.52 -14.28 11.44
CA TYR A 83 7.69 -14.23 12.89
C TYR A 83 7.05 -15.44 13.59
N GLN A 84 5.84 -15.84 13.21
CA GLN A 84 5.16 -17.02 13.75
C GLN A 84 5.89 -18.33 13.38
N MET A 85 6.56 -18.34 12.24
CA MET A 85 7.27 -19.52 11.73
C MET A 85 8.77 -19.52 12.06
N LYS A 86 9.29 -18.56 12.80
CA LYS A 86 10.73 -18.36 13.04
C LYS A 86 11.46 -19.60 13.54
N ASP A 87 10.84 -20.38 14.41
CA ASP A 87 11.45 -21.60 14.97
C ASP A 87 11.36 -22.79 14.01
N LYS A 88 10.38 -22.80 13.09
CA LYS A 88 10.17 -23.86 12.09
C LYS A 88 10.88 -23.58 10.77
N ASN A 89 11.06 -22.31 10.42
CA ASN A 89 11.72 -21.86 9.21
C ASN A 89 12.67 -20.69 9.50
N PRO A 90 13.77 -20.92 10.25
CA PRO A 90 14.68 -19.85 10.65
C PRO A 90 15.35 -19.17 9.45
N LEU A 91 15.61 -19.90 8.35
CA LEU A 91 16.22 -19.32 7.16
C LEU A 91 15.32 -18.24 6.53
N ALA A 92 14.03 -18.51 6.34
CA ALA A 92 13.12 -17.52 5.82
C ALA A 92 13.00 -16.30 6.77
N PHE A 93 12.99 -16.55 8.09
CA PHE A 93 12.98 -15.47 9.07
C PHE A 93 14.23 -14.59 8.98
N GLU A 94 15.42 -15.17 8.89
CA GLU A 94 16.68 -14.41 8.75
C GLU A 94 16.72 -13.59 7.45
N GLN A 95 16.22 -14.14 6.35
CA GLN A 95 16.14 -13.43 5.07
C GLN A 95 15.18 -12.23 5.16
N GLU A 96 14.00 -12.43 5.71
CA GLU A 96 12.98 -11.37 5.85
C GLU A 96 13.38 -10.30 6.88
N MET A 97 14.22 -10.63 7.87
CA MET A 97 14.81 -9.67 8.81
C MET A 97 15.74 -8.64 8.12
N GLN A 98 16.06 -8.80 6.84
CA GLN A 98 16.73 -7.77 6.05
C GLN A 98 15.77 -6.63 5.62
N THR A 99 14.46 -6.80 5.81
CA THR A 99 13.45 -5.78 5.47
C THR A 99 13.07 -4.95 6.69
N SER A 100 12.86 -3.63 6.48
CA SER A 100 12.41 -2.74 7.56
C SER A 100 11.04 -3.12 8.09
N MET A 101 10.18 -3.75 7.28
CA MET A 101 8.85 -4.17 7.67
C MET A 101 8.90 -5.29 8.70
N THR A 102 9.70 -6.33 8.43
CA THR A 102 9.86 -7.45 9.38
C THR A 102 10.57 -6.99 10.65
N GLN A 103 11.61 -6.14 10.54
CA GLN A 103 12.27 -5.57 11.71
C GLN A 103 11.30 -4.77 12.61
N ALA A 104 10.43 -3.95 12.02
CA ALA A 104 9.44 -3.17 12.76
C ALA A 104 8.39 -4.06 13.44
N TYR A 105 7.95 -5.13 12.76
CA TYR A 105 7.03 -6.11 13.32
C TYR A 105 7.64 -6.77 14.57
N VAL A 106 8.86 -7.31 14.43
CA VAL A 106 9.57 -8.00 15.52
C VAL A 106 9.81 -7.07 16.70
N ALA A 107 10.31 -5.87 16.45
CA ALA A 107 10.58 -4.89 17.50
C ALA A 107 9.32 -4.52 18.31
N GLU A 108 8.17 -4.38 17.66
CA GLU A 108 6.92 -4.09 18.36
C GLU A 108 6.38 -5.32 19.10
N MET A 109 6.53 -6.53 18.55
CA MET A 109 6.19 -7.77 19.24
C MET A 109 7.01 -7.96 20.52
N ASP A 110 8.33 -7.75 20.44
CA ASP A 110 9.23 -7.87 21.60
C ASP A 110 8.90 -6.84 22.69
N LYS A 111 8.44 -5.66 22.29
CA LYS A 111 8.09 -4.56 23.20
C LYS A 111 6.73 -4.73 23.85
N SER A 112 5.71 -5.13 23.10
CA SER A 112 4.32 -5.07 23.56
C SER A 112 3.60 -6.42 23.59
N GLY A 113 4.06 -7.41 22.85
CA GLY A 113 3.34 -8.66 22.65
C GLY A 113 2.01 -8.52 21.88
N ASP A 114 1.73 -7.34 21.32
CA ASP A 114 0.47 -7.00 20.67
C ASP A 114 0.61 -7.14 19.15
N GLU A 115 0.07 -8.21 18.59
CA GLU A 115 0.14 -8.49 17.15
C GLU A 115 -0.47 -7.38 16.30
N LYS A 116 -1.55 -6.74 16.73
CA LYS A 116 -2.20 -5.66 15.99
C LYS A 116 -1.30 -4.42 15.91
N LYS A 117 -0.60 -4.08 17.00
CA LYS A 117 0.41 -3.01 16.99
C LYS A 117 1.62 -3.37 16.13
N ALA A 118 2.05 -4.63 16.16
CA ALA A 118 3.15 -5.09 15.33
C ALA A 118 2.79 -5.02 13.82
N MET A 119 1.56 -5.39 13.45
CA MET A 119 1.03 -5.19 12.10
C MET A 119 1.05 -3.71 11.69
N GLN A 120 0.62 -2.80 12.58
CA GLN A 120 0.68 -1.36 12.33
C GLN A 120 2.11 -0.86 12.12
N ALA A 121 3.04 -1.30 12.96
CA ALA A 121 4.45 -0.91 12.86
C ALA A 121 5.07 -1.36 11.53
N SER A 122 4.82 -2.61 11.13
CA SER A 122 5.26 -3.18 9.86
C SER A 122 4.69 -2.40 8.66
N PHE A 123 3.37 -2.17 8.65
CA PHE A 123 2.68 -1.40 7.63
C PHE A 123 3.28 0.01 7.47
N GLN A 124 3.50 0.72 8.57
CA GLN A 124 4.07 2.07 8.56
C GLN A 124 5.52 2.07 8.08
N ALA A 125 6.32 1.04 8.43
CA ALA A 125 7.70 0.90 8.01
C ALA A 125 7.85 0.80 6.48
N TRP A 126 6.85 0.25 5.76
CA TRP A 126 6.83 0.20 4.30
C TRP A 126 6.94 1.61 3.69
N TYR A 127 6.24 2.59 4.26
CA TYR A 127 6.27 3.98 3.77
C TYR A 127 7.60 4.69 4.03
N GLY A 128 8.43 4.19 4.94
CA GLY A 128 9.81 4.64 5.15
C GLY A 128 10.83 4.02 4.18
N TYR A 129 10.47 2.94 3.47
CA TYR A 129 11.40 2.18 2.65
C TYR A 129 11.51 2.73 1.23
N LYS A 130 12.41 3.71 1.05
CA LYS A 130 12.58 4.48 -0.20
C LYS A 130 12.77 3.62 -1.45
N LYS A 131 13.45 2.46 -1.33
CA LYS A 131 13.70 1.56 -2.48
C LYS A 131 12.39 1.06 -3.09
N TYR A 132 11.43 0.64 -2.27
CA TYR A 132 10.12 0.20 -2.73
C TYR A 132 9.32 1.36 -3.33
N GLN A 133 9.24 2.48 -2.62
CA GLN A 133 8.53 3.65 -3.13
C GLN A 133 8.99 4.05 -4.54
N THR A 134 10.31 4.07 -4.78
CA THR A 134 10.87 4.43 -6.10
C THR A 134 10.55 3.38 -7.16
N ALA A 135 10.60 2.09 -6.83
CA ALA A 135 10.26 1.01 -7.76
C ALA A 135 8.78 1.06 -8.16
N TYR A 136 7.90 1.22 -7.17
CA TYR A 136 6.46 1.32 -7.41
C TYR A 136 6.05 2.60 -8.14
N GLU A 137 6.72 3.74 -7.92
CA GLU A 137 6.43 4.96 -8.67
C GLU A 137 6.58 4.78 -10.19
N LYS A 138 7.58 4.02 -10.64
CA LYS A 138 7.73 3.71 -12.08
C LYS A 138 6.57 2.88 -12.63
N GLN A 139 6.14 1.89 -11.87
CA GLN A 139 4.99 1.04 -12.24
C GLN A 139 3.69 1.85 -12.24
N PHE A 140 3.46 2.64 -11.20
CA PHE A 140 2.28 3.49 -11.05
C PHE A 140 2.20 4.55 -12.15
N GLN A 141 3.32 5.17 -12.52
CA GLN A 141 3.38 6.13 -13.61
C GLN A 141 2.83 5.55 -14.90
N PHE A 142 3.33 4.39 -15.30
CA PHE A 142 2.85 3.71 -16.51
C PHE A 142 1.34 3.46 -16.46
N GLN A 143 0.85 2.93 -15.34
CA GLN A 143 -0.57 2.59 -15.20
C GLN A 143 -1.47 3.83 -15.15
N ILE A 144 -1.08 4.89 -14.43
CA ILE A 144 -1.83 6.15 -14.35
C ILE A 144 -1.94 6.81 -15.73
N LEU A 145 -0.84 6.87 -16.49
CA LEU A 145 -0.84 7.44 -17.83
C LEU A 145 -1.71 6.62 -18.79
N LYS A 146 -1.59 5.30 -18.76
CA LYS A 146 -2.43 4.37 -19.56
C LYS A 146 -3.92 4.54 -19.26
N ASN A 147 -4.27 4.60 -17.96
CA ASN A 147 -5.67 4.75 -17.54
C ASN A 147 -6.24 6.12 -17.92
N ALA A 148 -5.44 7.18 -17.83
CA ALA A 148 -5.85 8.52 -18.25
C ALA A 148 -6.15 8.55 -19.77
N ALA A 149 -5.27 7.99 -20.60
CA ALA A 149 -5.49 7.92 -22.05
C ALA A 149 -6.75 7.10 -22.42
N LYS A 150 -7.01 5.98 -21.69
CA LYS A 150 -8.22 5.18 -21.89
C LYS A 150 -9.47 5.99 -21.56
N ARG A 151 -9.48 6.70 -20.42
CA ARG A 151 -10.63 7.55 -20.00
C ARG A 151 -10.87 8.70 -20.96
N GLU A 152 -9.82 9.34 -21.46
CA GLU A 152 -9.93 10.41 -22.46
C GLU A 152 -10.63 9.90 -23.74
N ALA A 153 -10.28 8.68 -24.18
CA ALA A 153 -10.88 8.07 -25.37
C ALA A 153 -12.34 7.62 -25.14
N SER A 154 -12.71 7.17 -23.93
CA SER A 154 -14.05 6.65 -23.61
C SER A 154 -15.02 7.68 -23.02
N GLY A 155 -14.51 8.85 -22.57
CA GLY A 155 -15.30 9.83 -21.83
C GLY A 155 -15.69 9.41 -20.40
N GLU A 156 -15.10 8.34 -19.90
CA GLU A 156 -15.36 7.83 -18.55
C GLU A 156 -14.80 8.78 -17.47
N LYS A 157 -15.57 8.94 -16.39
CA LYS A 157 -15.15 9.74 -15.23
C LYS A 157 -14.32 8.92 -14.25
N THR A 158 -13.42 9.60 -13.53
CA THR A 158 -12.69 8.97 -12.43
C THR A 158 -13.60 8.63 -11.25
N VAL A 159 -13.27 7.55 -10.55
CA VAL A 159 -13.88 7.14 -9.29
C VAL A 159 -12.94 7.50 -8.14
N SER A 160 -13.49 7.71 -6.95
CA SER A 160 -12.75 7.99 -5.72
C SER A 160 -13.07 6.99 -4.64
N LEU A 161 -12.08 6.66 -3.82
CA LEU A 161 -12.23 5.88 -2.59
C LEU A 161 -11.96 6.76 -1.37
N SER A 162 -12.79 6.61 -0.34
CA SER A 162 -12.52 7.28 0.93
C SER A 162 -11.33 6.62 1.67
N ASN A 163 -10.66 7.37 2.54
CA ASN A 163 -9.63 6.81 3.40
C ASN A 163 -10.16 5.67 4.29
N ARG A 164 -11.44 5.73 4.68
CA ARG A 164 -12.10 4.66 5.45
C ARG A 164 -12.23 3.39 4.62
N ASP A 165 -12.55 3.50 3.33
CA ASP A 165 -12.64 2.34 2.44
C ASP A 165 -11.27 1.70 2.29
N ILE A 166 -10.23 2.49 2.01
CA ILE A 166 -8.85 2.01 1.85
C ILE A 166 -8.35 1.33 3.14
N ALA A 167 -8.57 1.95 4.32
CA ALA A 167 -8.24 1.32 5.59
C ALA A 167 -9.02 0.01 5.81
N GLY A 168 -10.28 -0.04 5.38
CA GLY A 168 -11.14 -1.21 5.51
C GLY A 168 -10.69 -2.43 4.71
N PHE A 169 -9.82 -2.25 3.72
CA PHE A 169 -9.21 -3.36 2.98
C PHE A 169 -8.02 -3.99 3.73
N CYS A 170 -7.35 -3.22 4.61
CA CYS A 170 -6.22 -3.67 5.44
C CYS A 170 -6.75 -4.28 6.74
N ARG A 171 -6.90 -5.61 6.78
CA ARG A 171 -7.48 -6.31 7.91
C ARG A 171 -6.54 -7.38 8.47
N PHE A 172 -6.53 -7.49 9.78
CA PHE A 172 -5.88 -8.57 10.51
C PHE A 172 -6.89 -9.20 11.48
N GLN A 173 -7.03 -10.52 11.44
CA GLN A 173 -8.03 -11.27 12.23
C GLN A 173 -9.47 -10.72 12.10
N GLY A 174 -9.83 -10.30 10.88
CA GLY A 174 -11.17 -9.76 10.58
C GLY A 174 -11.36 -8.28 10.88
N GLU A 175 -10.45 -7.64 11.61
CA GLU A 175 -10.52 -6.24 12.01
C GLU A 175 -9.59 -5.33 11.20
N THR A 176 -10.04 -4.12 10.92
CA THR A 176 -9.17 -3.06 10.39
C THR A 176 -8.14 -2.65 11.45
N TYR A 177 -6.86 -2.63 11.08
CA TYR A 177 -5.78 -2.28 12.00
C TYR A 177 -5.09 -0.94 11.69
N ILE A 178 -5.42 -0.32 10.55
CA ILE A 178 -4.91 0.99 10.15
C ILE A 178 -6.00 2.06 10.31
N SER A 179 -5.64 3.20 10.95
CA SER A 179 -6.54 4.35 11.03
C SER A 179 -6.71 5.01 9.66
N PRO A 180 -7.93 5.40 9.25
CA PRO A 180 -8.17 6.19 8.04
C PRO A 180 -7.32 7.47 7.97
N ASP A 181 -7.06 8.13 9.10
CA ASP A 181 -6.27 9.35 9.18
C ASP A 181 -4.81 9.18 8.74
N PHE A 182 -4.32 7.93 8.72
CA PHE A 182 -2.99 7.64 8.20
C PHE A 182 -2.84 8.09 6.74
N PHE A 183 -3.89 7.93 5.94
CA PHE A 183 -3.85 8.25 4.50
C PHE A 183 -3.95 9.74 4.17
N ASP A 184 -4.13 10.61 5.17
CA ASP A 184 -4.02 12.07 5.01
C ASP A 184 -2.63 12.61 5.35
N ARG A 185 -1.75 11.78 5.89
CA ARG A 185 -0.39 12.18 6.23
C ARG A 185 0.46 12.33 4.98
N ALA A 186 1.37 13.31 4.99
CA ALA A 186 2.29 13.54 3.88
C ALA A 186 3.14 12.30 3.55
N GLU A 187 3.54 11.52 4.56
CA GLU A 187 4.33 10.29 4.38
C GLU A 187 3.64 9.23 3.54
N SER A 188 2.30 9.12 3.65
CA SER A 188 1.52 8.15 2.88
C SER A 188 1.33 8.53 1.41
N LEU A 189 1.39 9.84 1.11
CA LEU A 189 1.08 10.40 -0.19
C LEU A 189 2.28 10.97 -0.93
N SER A 190 3.40 11.27 -0.23
CA SER A 190 4.53 11.96 -0.86
C SER A 190 5.12 11.15 -2.02
N VAL A 191 5.35 11.86 -3.12
CA VAL A 191 5.89 11.29 -4.36
C VAL A 191 7.17 12.03 -4.76
N SER A 192 7.98 11.42 -5.62
CA SER A 192 9.15 12.12 -6.16
C SER A 192 8.73 13.27 -7.09
N PRO A 193 9.55 14.35 -7.20
CA PRO A 193 9.27 15.45 -8.11
C PRO A 193 9.08 14.99 -9.56
N ALA A 194 9.96 14.10 -10.03
CA ALA A 194 9.90 13.57 -11.39
C ALA A 194 8.62 12.78 -11.66
N PHE A 195 8.20 11.92 -10.71
CA PHE A 195 6.96 11.17 -10.84
C PHE A 195 5.74 12.11 -10.87
N LYS A 196 5.69 13.13 -9.98
CA LYS A 196 4.60 14.11 -9.98
C LYS A 196 4.50 14.84 -11.30
N GLN A 197 5.63 15.31 -11.84
CA GLN A 197 5.70 16.01 -13.12
C GLN A 197 5.15 15.15 -14.27
N GLU A 198 5.47 13.87 -14.29
CA GLU A 198 5.00 12.96 -15.33
C GLU A 198 3.49 12.74 -15.26
N ILE A 199 2.96 12.44 -14.07
CA ILE A 199 1.52 12.18 -13.93
C ILE A 199 0.66 13.46 -14.02
N GLN A 200 1.23 14.66 -13.86
CA GLN A 200 0.52 15.92 -14.14
C GLN A 200 0.07 16.03 -15.60
N LYS A 201 0.74 15.35 -16.53
CA LYS A 201 0.38 15.31 -17.95
C LYS A 201 -1.00 14.70 -18.21
N THR A 202 -1.54 13.96 -17.24
CA THR A 202 -2.88 13.37 -17.33
C THR A 202 -4.02 14.40 -17.20
N GLY A 203 -3.74 15.61 -16.72
CA GLY A 203 -4.77 16.59 -16.40
C GLY A 203 -5.64 16.24 -15.17
N ASP A 204 -5.33 15.15 -14.46
CA ASP A 204 -6.08 14.74 -13.27
C ASP A 204 -5.87 15.74 -12.13
N PRO A 205 -6.95 16.45 -11.67
CA PRO A 205 -6.83 17.48 -10.64
C PRO A 205 -6.35 16.94 -9.29
N SER A 206 -6.51 15.65 -9.01
CA SER A 206 -6.07 15.03 -7.77
C SER A 206 -4.54 15.03 -7.60
N VAL A 207 -3.79 15.12 -8.71
CA VAL A 207 -2.32 15.16 -8.73
C VAL A 207 -1.80 16.45 -8.08
N ALA A 208 -2.50 17.57 -8.22
CA ALA A 208 -2.07 18.85 -7.64
C ALA A 208 -1.87 18.75 -6.12
N ALA A 209 -2.73 18.00 -5.45
CA ALA A 209 -2.72 17.82 -3.99
C ALA A 209 -1.65 16.84 -3.47
N LEU A 210 -0.91 16.14 -4.35
CA LEU A 210 0.13 15.20 -3.92
C LEU A 210 1.34 15.95 -3.35
N PRO A 211 1.77 15.66 -2.09
CA PRO A 211 2.98 16.23 -1.52
C PRO A 211 4.22 15.76 -2.30
N VAL A 212 5.22 16.60 -2.41
CA VAL A 212 6.51 16.24 -3.01
C VAL A 212 7.49 15.82 -1.93
N ARG A 213 8.16 14.70 -2.13
CA ARG A 213 9.14 14.15 -1.19
C ARG A 213 10.35 15.08 -1.11
N GLY A 214 10.69 15.49 0.11
CA GLY A 214 11.81 16.40 0.38
C GLY A 214 11.44 17.89 0.41
N GLU A 215 10.26 18.27 -0.05
CA GLU A 215 9.73 19.60 0.19
C GLU A 215 9.24 19.71 1.64
N LYS A 216 9.72 20.74 2.37
CA LYS A 216 9.13 21.07 3.66
C LYS A 216 7.67 21.42 3.40
N SER A 217 6.74 20.65 3.98
CA SER A 217 5.33 20.99 3.94
C SER A 217 5.17 22.44 4.42
N SER A 218 4.85 23.34 3.50
CA SER A 218 4.38 24.67 3.85
C SER A 218 2.95 24.53 4.35
N VAL A 219 2.78 23.90 5.51
CA VAL A 219 1.51 23.94 6.23
C VAL A 219 1.29 25.40 6.52
N ASN A 220 0.30 26.00 5.85
CA ASN A 220 -0.10 27.38 6.08
C ASN A 220 -0.32 27.55 7.60
N PRO A 221 0.47 28.38 8.29
CA PRO A 221 0.42 28.50 9.76
C PRO A 221 -0.96 28.87 10.30
N VAL A 222 -1.86 29.37 9.43
CA VAL A 222 -3.25 29.65 9.77
C VAL A 222 -4.06 28.35 9.97
N VAL A 223 -3.83 27.32 9.15
CA VAL A 223 -4.51 26.01 9.28
C VAL A 223 -4.00 25.25 10.50
N ALA A 224 -2.68 25.32 10.77
CA ALA A 224 -2.09 24.70 11.95
C ALA A 224 -2.64 25.31 13.27
N ARG A 225 -2.90 26.62 13.31
CA ARG A 225 -3.52 27.28 14.47
C ARG A 225 -4.98 26.91 14.67
N GLN A 226 -5.75 26.71 13.59
CA GLN A 226 -7.15 26.28 13.69
C GLN A 226 -7.29 24.85 14.22
N ILE A 227 -6.39 23.95 13.83
CA ILE A 227 -6.37 22.55 14.35
C ILE A 227 -5.95 22.53 15.81
N ALA A 228 -4.99 23.36 16.24
CA ALA A 228 -4.56 23.47 17.63
C ALA A 228 -5.66 24.05 18.54
N SER A 229 -6.43 25.04 18.06
CA SER A 229 -7.54 25.64 18.82
C SER A 229 -8.78 24.75 18.94
N ALA A 230 -8.98 23.79 18.03
CA ALA A 230 -10.07 22.81 18.07
C ALA A 230 -9.81 21.62 19.04
N ARG A 231 -8.55 21.40 19.44
CA ARG A 231 -8.16 20.36 20.39
C ARG A 231 -8.09 20.82 21.87
N GLY A 232 -8.38 22.07 22.13
CA GLY A 232 -8.32 22.72 23.45
C GLY A 232 -9.68 23.05 24.07
N ARG A 233 -10.75 22.38 23.64
CA ARG A 233 -12.08 22.54 24.27
C ARG A 233 -12.70 21.16 24.55
#